data_0b1c0ef328f4f287130eea0286cc0542
#
_entry.id   0b1c0ef328f4f287130eea0286cc0542
#
_cell.length_a   1.000
_cell.length_b   1.000
_cell.length_c   1.000
_cell.angle_alpha   90.00
_cell.angle_beta   90.00
_cell.angle_gamma   90.00
#
_symmetry.space_group_name_H-M   'P 1'
#
loop_
_entity.id
_entity.type
_entity.pdbx_description
1 polymer ?
#
loop_
_entity_poly.entity_id
_entity_poly.type
_entity_poly.pdbx_seq_one_letter_code
_entity_poly.pdbx_strand_id
1 'polypeptide(L)'
;MASAFKLPDLGEGLTEGEVARWLVVEGQEIAEDDPLVEIQTDKATVEIPSPYAGTVLTILVAEGKVAPVGTELVVIGQPGESVSNSLSQAPSTSAAAAKGASNSLLQASGAPAANAGRVQATPVVRRIAQELGVDLAAVAGSGPGGRITEHDIRAAAPGSAASEGRREPLRGVRRVIAEHMTRAHREVPPVTWVEECEFEDVSLEHLLPTVVKACAESLVEFPELNARLDGDAIVYLDRYDIGVAVQTEDGLVVPVVRAANEKSIEALGSEIVALAEGARAGSLAPDELRGSTFTVTSAGKLAGLFQTPIVNHPEVAILSIGRVAPRAVVRDGEVVVRRTGTIAITFDHRVVDGARAAAFGLAVIARVQSGERSPS
;
A
#
# COMPACT_ATOMS: atom_id res chain seq x y z
N MET A 1 -10.46 38.97 -12.24
CA MET A 1 -9.47 38.12 -12.95
C MET A 1 -9.56 36.70 -12.39
N ALA A 2 -9.67 35.70 -13.25
CA ALA A 2 -9.71 34.32 -12.82
C ALA A 2 -8.38 33.92 -12.18
N SER A 3 -8.43 33.31 -11.01
CA SER A 3 -7.28 32.85 -10.25
C SER A 3 -7.27 31.31 -10.17
N ALA A 4 -6.14 30.69 -10.48
CA ALA A 4 -5.98 29.26 -10.34
C ALA A 4 -5.51 28.95 -8.91
N PHE A 5 -6.23 28.06 -8.23
CA PHE A 5 -5.82 27.52 -6.96
C PHE A 5 -4.94 26.29 -7.17
N LYS A 6 -3.78 26.29 -6.52
CA LYS A 6 -2.78 25.20 -6.61
C LYS A 6 -2.75 24.42 -5.32
N LEU A 7 -2.47 23.12 -5.44
CA LEU A 7 -2.27 22.27 -4.27
C LEU A 7 -1.13 22.87 -3.42
N PRO A 8 -1.42 23.35 -2.19
CA PRO A 8 -0.40 23.92 -1.33
C PRO A 8 0.52 22.82 -0.76
N ASP A 9 1.66 23.23 -0.27
CA ASP A 9 2.50 22.36 0.55
C ASP A 9 1.81 22.18 1.92
N LEU A 10 1.34 20.96 2.17
CA LEU A 10 0.62 20.61 3.41
C LEU A 10 1.56 20.26 4.58
N GLY A 11 2.86 20.50 4.40
CA GLY A 11 3.89 20.24 5.40
C GLY A 11 4.48 18.82 5.35
N GLU A 12 5.50 18.56 6.17
CA GLU A 12 6.17 17.27 6.35
C GLU A 12 6.76 16.61 5.09
N GLY A 13 7.11 17.40 4.06
CA GLY A 13 7.78 16.90 2.86
C GLY A 13 6.87 16.12 1.92
N LEU A 14 5.57 16.34 1.96
CA LEU A 14 4.61 15.77 1.01
C LEU A 14 4.86 16.33 -0.39
N THR A 15 5.07 15.45 -1.36
CA THR A 15 5.31 15.81 -2.77
C THR A 15 4.04 15.76 -3.61
N GLU A 16 2.98 15.08 -3.14
CA GLU A 16 1.72 14.88 -3.85
C GLU A 16 0.55 14.62 -2.88
N GLY A 17 -0.71 14.87 -3.33
CA GLY A 17 -1.94 14.54 -2.61
C GLY A 17 -3.02 14.01 -3.57
N GLU A 18 -3.92 13.17 -3.07
CA GLU A 18 -5.08 12.69 -3.83
C GLU A 18 -6.30 13.58 -3.53
N VAL A 19 -6.99 14.07 -4.55
CA VAL A 19 -8.28 14.74 -4.39
C VAL A 19 -9.31 13.71 -3.93
N ALA A 20 -9.60 13.66 -2.63
CA ALA A 20 -10.56 12.71 -2.07
C ALA A 20 -11.99 13.06 -2.48
N ARG A 21 -12.37 14.35 -2.31
CA ARG A 21 -13.69 14.85 -2.65
C ARG A 21 -13.67 16.35 -2.88
N TRP A 22 -14.43 16.82 -3.86
CA TRP A 22 -14.77 18.23 -4.02
C TRP A 22 -15.97 18.59 -3.15
N LEU A 23 -15.87 19.69 -2.40
CA LEU A 23 -16.95 20.21 -1.57
C LEU A 23 -17.78 21.25 -2.32
N VAL A 24 -17.39 21.55 -3.56
CA VAL A 24 -18.01 22.52 -4.46
C VAL A 24 -18.24 21.91 -5.85
N VAL A 25 -19.12 22.54 -6.63
CA VAL A 25 -19.37 22.17 -8.02
C VAL A 25 -19.07 23.34 -8.96
N GLU A 26 -18.77 23.06 -10.23
CA GLU A 26 -18.58 24.10 -11.24
C GLU A 26 -19.83 24.98 -11.37
N GLY A 27 -19.65 26.29 -11.40
CA GLY A 27 -20.72 27.27 -11.39
C GLY A 27 -21.20 27.74 -10.02
N GLN A 28 -20.73 27.12 -8.94
CA GLN A 28 -21.06 27.51 -7.56
C GLN A 28 -20.30 28.76 -7.14
N GLU A 29 -20.97 29.67 -6.44
CA GLU A 29 -20.35 30.80 -5.78
C GLU A 29 -19.76 30.38 -4.43
N ILE A 30 -18.52 30.77 -4.15
CA ILE A 30 -17.78 30.43 -2.94
C ILE A 30 -17.16 31.68 -2.34
N ALA A 31 -17.15 31.81 -1.01
CA ALA A 31 -16.46 32.86 -0.28
C ALA A 31 -14.99 32.43 0.03
N GLU A 32 -14.18 33.42 0.39
CA GLU A 32 -12.85 33.17 0.96
C GLU A 32 -13.02 32.43 2.28
N ASP A 33 -12.18 31.43 2.53
CA ASP A 33 -12.19 30.51 3.67
C ASP A 33 -13.33 29.47 3.68
N ASP A 34 -14.22 29.44 2.67
CA ASP A 34 -15.20 28.36 2.57
C ASP A 34 -14.52 27.02 2.22
N PRO A 35 -15.06 25.88 2.69
CA PRO A 35 -14.57 24.54 2.35
C PRO A 35 -14.56 24.31 0.84
N LEU A 36 -13.39 23.99 0.26
CA LEU A 36 -13.20 23.84 -1.19
C LEU A 36 -12.99 22.38 -1.60
N VAL A 37 -12.05 21.70 -0.99
CA VAL A 37 -11.63 20.36 -1.39
C VAL A 37 -11.05 19.57 -0.22
N GLU A 38 -11.35 18.29 -0.16
CA GLU A 38 -10.69 17.33 0.73
C GLU A 38 -9.52 16.66 -0.03
N ILE A 39 -8.32 16.78 0.51
CA ILE A 39 -7.12 16.15 -0.01
C ILE A 39 -6.70 15.02 0.93
N GLN A 40 -6.60 13.82 0.39
CA GLN A 40 -6.04 12.69 1.10
C GLN A 40 -4.54 12.64 0.87
N THR A 41 -3.79 12.67 1.96
CA THR A 41 -2.35 12.45 2.00
C THR A 41 -2.05 11.02 2.44
N ASP A 42 -0.78 10.65 2.50
CA ASP A 42 -0.35 9.36 3.07
C ASP A 42 -0.66 9.23 4.58
N LYS A 43 -1.00 10.33 5.24
CA LYS A 43 -1.17 10.41 6.70
C LYS A 43 -2.59 10.74 7.16
N ALA A 44 -3.30 11.60 6.44
CA ALA A 44 -4.63 12.06 6.83
C ALA A 44 -5.38 12.64 5.64
N THR A 45 -6.71 12.76 5.77
CA THR A 45 -7.54 13.59 4.91
C THR A 45 -7.59 14.99 5.50
N VAL A 46 -7.22 16.00 4.71
CA VAL A 46 -7.18 17.41 5.10
C VAL A 46 -8.17 18.19 4.24
N GLU A 47 -9.06 18.93 4.88
CA GLU A 47 -9.94 19.88 4.22
C GLU A 47 -9.19 21.17 3.93
N ILE A 48 -9.20 21.62 2.68
CA ILE A 48 -8.53 22.85 2.26
C ILE A 48 -9.60 23.90 1.92
N PRO A 49 -9.57 25.06 2.62
CA PRO A 49 -10.47 26.17 2.33
C PRO A 49 -10.06 26.91 1.06
N SER A 50 -11.00 27.62 0.48
CA SER A 50 -10.76 28.47 -0.69
C SER A 50 -9.97 29.73 -0.30
N PRO A 51 -8.85 30.02 -0.98
CA PRO A 51 -8.12 31.27 -0.73
C PRO A 51 -8.70 32.47 -1.50
N TYR A 52 -9.77 32.26 -2.24
CA TYR A 52 -10.40 33.30 -3.07
C TYR A 52 -11.91 33.23 -2.98
N ALA A 53 -12.57 34.39 -2.97
CA ALA A 53 -14.01 34.50 -3.21
C ALA A 53 -14.29 34.61 -4.72
N GLY A 54 -15.36 33.97 -5.19
CA GLY A 54 -15.78 34.03 -6.60
C GLY A 54 -16.63 32.84 -7.02
N THR A 55 -16.77 32.63 -8.31
CA THR A 55 -17.45 31.45 -8.87
C THR A 55 -16.45 30.41 -9.29
N VAL A 56 -16.68 29.15 -8.96
CA VAL A 56 -15.90 28.00 -9.43
C VAL A 56 -16.11 27.87 -10.94
N LEU A 57 -15.10 28.23 -11.74
CA LEU A 57 -15.22 28.25 -13.21
C LEU A 57 -14.96 26.87 -13.80
N THR A 58 -13.90 26.17 -13.34
CA THR A 58 -13.52 24.85 -13.86
C THR A 58 -12.72 24.10 -12.85
N ILE A 59 -13.06 22.83 -12.63
CA ILE A 59 -12.29 21.87 -11.84
C ILE A 59 -11.30 21.16 -12.78
N LEU A 60 -10.00 21.34 -12.54
CA LEU A 60 -8.93 20.83 -13.40
C LEU A 60 -8.49 19.40 -13.03
N VAL A 61 -8.65 19.02 -11.77
CA VAL A 61 -8.29 17.70 -11.26
C VAL A 61 -9.53 17.01 -10.72
N ALA A 62 -9.89 15.87 -11.29
CA ALA A 62 -11.09 15.12 -10.89
C ALA A 62 -10.85 14.39 -9.55
N GLU A 63 -11.93 14.08 -8.83
CA GLU A 63 -11.91 13.22 -7.64
C GLU A 63 -11.21 11.88 -7.88
N GLY A 64 -10.44 11.42 -6.89
CA GLY A 64 -9.64 10.20 -6.95
C GLY A 64 -8.39 10.33 -7.81
N LYS A 65 -7.94 11.56 -8.16
CA LYS A 65 -6.70 11.80 -8.88
C LYS A 65 -5.63 12.34 -7.94
N VAL A 66 -4.41 11.81 -8.11
CA VAL A 66 -3.22 12.29 -7.42
C VAL A 66 -2.66 13.49 -8.18
N ALA A 67 -2.37 14.55 -7.46
CA ALA A 67 -1.77 15.77 -7.97
C ALA A 67 -0.49 16.09 -7.18
N PRO A 68 0.65 16.35 -7.85
CA PRO A 68 1.83 16.91 -7.22
C PRO A 68 1.56 18.27 -6.58
N VAL A 69 2.26 18.59 -5.50
CA VAL A 69 2.26 19.93 -4.89
C VAL A 69 2.57 21.01 -5.95
N GLY A 70 1.79 22.07 -5.96
CA GLY A 70 1.87 23.14 -6.96
C GLY A 70 1.02 22.92 -8.23
N THR A 71 0.35 21.76 -8.37
CA THR A 71 -0.57 21.51 -9.48
C THR A 71 -1.83 22.38 -9.35
N GLU A 72 -2.29 22.97 -10.44
CA GLU A 72 -3.54 23.74 -10.49
C GLU A 72 -4.73 22.78 -10.35
N LEU A 73 -5.53 22.96 -9.31
CA LEU A 73 -6.65 22.10 -8.97
C LEU A 73 -7.98 22.65 -9.50
N VAL A 74 -8.21 23.95 -9.36
CA VAL A 74 -9.46 24.61 -9.71
C VAL A 74 -9.22 26.07 -10.09
N VAL A 75 -10.06 26.61 -10.93
CA VAL A 75 -10.05 28.03 -11.32
C VAL A 75 -11.28 28.70 -10.74
N ILE A 76 -11.07 29.80 -10.00
CA ILE A 76 -12.12 30.62 -9.38
C ILE A 76 -12.03 32.02 -9.97
N GLY A 77 -13.19 32.63 -10.36
CA GLY A 77 -13.24 33.94 -10.98
C GLY A 77 -14.64 34.48 -11.06
N GLN A 78 -14.87 35.53 -11.91
CA GLN A 78 -16.21 36.06 -12.13
C GLN A 78 -16.95 35.30 -13.25
N PRO A 79 -18.29 35.18 -13.17
CA PRO A 79 -19.07 34.48 -14.19
C PRO A 79 -18.80 35.07 -15.59
N GLY A 80 -18.35 34.25 -16.54
CA GLY A 80 -18.07 34.63 -17.92
C GLY A 80 -16.61 35.02 -18.23
N GLU A 81 -15.69 34.96 -17.27
CA GLU A 81 -14.25 35.07 -17.54
C GLU A 81 -13.73 33.80 -18.20
N SER A 82 -13.09 33.94 -19.36
CA SER A 82 -12.42 32.82 -20.02
C SER A 82 -11.05 32.60 -19.43
N VAL A 83 -10.73 31.34 -19.15
CA VAL A 83 -9.42 30.87 -18.70
C VAL A 83 -8.41 31.15 -19.83
N SER A 84 -7.53 32.12 -19.65
CA SER A 84 -6.40 32.33 -20.54
C SER A 84 -5.41 31.16 -20.34
N ASN A 85 -5.27 30.33 -21.36
CA ASN A 85 -4.32 29.20 -21.40
C ASN A 85 -2.88 29.72 -21.26
N SER A 86 -2.33 29.71 -20.07
CA SER A 86 -0.87 29.79 -19.83
C SER A 86 -0.30 28.41 -19.49
N LEU A 87 -0.57 27.44 -20.33
CA LEU A 87 0.17 26.17 -20.32
C LEU A 87 1.43 26.35 -21.18
N SER A 88 2.53 26.80 -20.59
CA SER A 88 3.88 26.59 -21.14
C SER A 88 4.93 26.98 -20.09
N GLN A 89 5.57 25.97 -19.49
CA GLN A 89 7.03 25.84 -19.43
C GLN A 89 7.44 24.88 -18.32
N ALA A 90 7.77 23.66 -18.73
CA ALA A 90 8.70 22.85 -17.96
C ALA A 90 10.12 23.11 -18.48
N PRO A 91 11.15 23.21 -17.61
CA PRO A 91 12.51 23.46 -18.04
C PRO A 91 13.14 22.19 -18.61
N SER A 92 13.59 22.31 -19.87
CA SER A 92 14.45 21.35 -20.53
C SER A 92 15.87 21.44 -19.97
N THR A 93 16.42 20.36 -19.45
CA THR A 93 17.86 20.20 -19.29
C THR A 93 18.40 19.36 -20.45
N SER A 94 19.27 20.02 -21.20
CA SER A 94 20.12 19.53 -22.28
C SER A 94 21.18 18.54 -21.78
N ALA A 95 21.39 17.45 -22.50
CA ALA A 95 22.72 16.87 -22.63
C ALA A 95 22.88 16.13 -23.96
N ALA A 96 23.98 16.46 -24.58
CA ALA A 96 24.45 16.27 -25.93
C ALA A 96 24.74 14.83 -26.38
N ALA A 97 24.49 14.65 -27.67
CA ALA A 97 25.26 13.98 -28.73
C ALA A 97 26.22 12.82 -28.43
N ALA A 98 26.01 11.71 -29.12
CA ALA A 98 27.09 11.03 -29.86
C ALA A 98 26.53 10.22 -31.06
N LYS A 99 27.22 10.38 -32.18
CA LYS A 99 26.98 9.82 -33.51
C LYS A 99 27.43 8.35 -33.61
N GLY A 100 26.84 7.63 -34.56
CA GLY A 100 27.58 6.54 -35.26
C GLY A 100 26.69 5.41 -35.76
N ALA A 101 26.30 5.49 -37.01
CA ALA A 101 26.63 4.65 -38.16
C ALA A 101 25.94 3.27 -38.30
N SER A 102 25.10 3.25 -39.31
CA SER A 102 25.06 2.33 -40.49
C SER A 102 25.08 0.79 -40.32
N ASN A 103 24.09 0.08 -40.79
CA ASN A 103 23.99 -0.64 -42.04
C ASN A 103 22.81 -1.63 -41.99
N SER A 104 21.87 -1.55 -42.90
CA SER A 104 21.71 -2.13 -44.21
C SER A 104 21.35 -3.63 -44.25
N LEU A 105 20.22 -3.86 -44.95
CA LEU A 105 19.80 -5.05 -45.74
C LEU A 105 19.18 -6.24 -44.95
N LEU A 106 17.91 -6.56 -45.20
CA LEU A 106 17.46 -7.39 -46.32
C LEU A 106 15.93 -7.38 -46.45
N GLN A 107 15.54 -7.37 -47.72
CA GLN A 107 14.19 -7.44 -48.28
C GLN A 107 13.55 -8.82 -48.09
N ALA A 108 12.25 -8.89 -48.02
CA ALA A 108 11.32 -9.36 -49.06
C ALA A 108 10.00 -9.75 -48.37
N SER A 109 8.98 -9.32 -48.80
CA SER A 109 8.02 -9.46 -49.88
C SER A 109 6.63 -9.78 -49.36
N GLY A 110 5.65 -9.04 -49.90
CA GLY A 110 4.33 -9.54 -50.16
C GLY A 110 3.17 -8.70 -49.68
N ALA A 111 2.69 -7.81 -50.55
CA ALA A 111 1.56 -6.89 -50.46
C ALA A 111 0.20 -7.56 -50.27
N PRO A 112 -0.91 -6.80 -49.98
CA PRO A 112 -1.35 -5.79 -50.92
C PRO A 112 -1.59 -4.38 -50.36
N ALA A 113 -1.39 -3.40 -51.19
CA ALA A 113 -1.68 -2.01 -51.01
C ALA A 113 -3.17 -1.77 -50.74
N ALA A 114 -3.45 -1.09 -49.64
CA ALA A 114 -4.70 -0.37 -49.46
C ALA A 114 -4.38 1.06 -49.03
N ASN A 115 -4.68 2.00 -49.91
CA ASN A 115 -4.83 3.46 -49.69
C ASN A 115 -3.98 4.11 -48.58
N ALA A 116 -2.88 4.71 -49.01
CA ALA A 116 -2.17 5.72 -48.22
C ALA A 116 -3.01 7.01 -48.07
N GLY A 117 -4.15 6.91 -47.41
CA GLY A 117 -4.91 8.03 -46.88
C GLY A 117 -4.14 8.64 -45.72
N ARG A 118 -3.83 9.92 -45.83
CA ARG A 118 -3.17 10.72 -44.77
C ARG A 118 -3.87 10.49 -43.46
N VAL A 119 -3.22 9.79 -42.52
CA VAL A 119 -3.75 9.49 -41.17
C VAL A 119 -4.11 10.81 -40.47
N GLN A 120 -5.39 11.03 -40.29
CA GLN A 120 -5.91 12.25 -39.63
C GLN A 120 -5.91 12.04 -38.11
N ALA A 121 -4.87 12.51 -37.46
CA ALA A 121 -4.75 12.51 -35.98
C ALA A 121 -4.16 13.83 -35.51
N THR A 122 -4.64 14.33 -34.36
CA THR A 122 -4.09 15.53 -33.75
C THR A 122 -2.69 15.28 -33.17
N PRO A 123 -1.88 16.32 -32.93
CA PRO A 123 -0.55 16.14 -32.32
C PRO A 123 -0.60 15.41 -30.97
N VAL A 124 -1.65 15.66 -30.17
CA VAL A 124 -1.87 14.97 -28.89
C VAL A 124 -2.09 13.47 -29.10
N VAL A 125 -2.96 13.10 -30.03
CA VAL A 125 -3.28 11.70 -30.36
C VAL A 125 -2.04 10.96 -30.89
N ARG A 126 -1.18 11.63 -31.68
CA ARG A 126 0.09 11.05 -32.17
C ARG A 126 1.06 10.77 -31.03
N ARG A 127 1.15 11.67 -30.06
CA ARG A 127 2.00 11.47 -28.86
C ARG A 127 1.50 10.30 -28.01
N ILE A 128 0.21 10.23 -27.75
CA ILE A 128 -0.41 9.14 -26.98
C ILE A 128 -0.20 7.78 -27.69
N ALA A 129 -0.34 7.75 -29.04
CA ALA A 129 -0.07 6.55 -29.82
C ALA A 129 1.39 6.09 -29.67
N GLN A 130 2.34 7.02 -29.68
CA GLN A 130 3.76 6.73 -29.50
C GLN A 130 4.06 6.24 -28.07
N GLU A 131 3.47 6.85 -27.06
CA GLU A 131 3.61 6.44 -25.64
C GLU A 131 3.04 5.03 -25.39
N LEU A 132 1.94 4.68 -26.08
CA LEU A 132 1.26 3.39 -25.95
C LEU A 132 1.73 2.34 -26.96
N GLY A 133 2.68 2.67 -27.84
CA GLY A 133 3.20 1.75 -28.86
C GLY A 133 2.17 1.35 -29.93
N VAL A 134 1.17 2.21 -30.20
CA VAL A 134 0.09 1.94 -31.14
C VAL A 134 0.44 2.51 -32.52
N ASP A 135 0.41 1.66 -33.56
CA ASP A 135 0.56 2.12 -34.95
C ASP A 135 -0.72 2.80 -35.44
N LEU A 136 -0.64 4.13 -35.65
CA LEU A 136 -1.76 4.95 -36.15
C LEU A 136 -2.32 4.48 -37.49
N ALA A 137 -1.51 3.80 -38.31
CA ALA A 137 -1.95 3.29 -39.62
C ALA A 137 -2.89 2.08 -39.48
N ALA A 138 -2.81 1.38 -38.35
CA ALA A 138 -3.63 0.21 -38.04
C ALA A 138 -4.94 0.54 -37.32
N VAL A 139 -5.15 1.82 -36.91
CA VAL A 139 -6.32 2.25 -36.12
C VAL A 139 -7.37 2.90 -37.04
N ALA A 140 -8.61 2.41 -36.97
CA ALA A 140 -9.76 3.04 -37.62
C ALA A 140 -10.25 4.23 -36.76
N GLY A 141 -10.26 5.43 -37.33
CA GLY A 141 -10.71 6.64 -36.63
C GLY A 141 -12.24 6.71 -36.51
N SER A 142 -12.76 6.91 -35.29
CA SER A 142 -14.19 7.06 -34.99
C SER A 142 -14.67 8.52 -35.04
N GLY A 143 -13.76 9.50 -35.14
CA GLY A 143 -14.08 10.91 -35.13
C GLY A 143 -14.60 11.44 -36.50
N PRO A 144 -15.07 12.70 -36.56
CA PRO A 144 -15.59 13.33 -37.77
C PRO A 144 -14.59 13.25 -38.94
N GLY A 145 -15.06 12.76 -40.10
CA GLY A 145 -14.22 12.56 -41.27
C GLY A 145 -13.18 11.45 -41.19
N GLY A 146 -13.38 10.47 -40.31
CA GLY A 146 -12.44 9.35 -40.12
C GLY A 146 -11.20 9.74 -39.30
N ARG A 147 -11.26 10.80 -38.52
CA ARG A 147 -10.16 11.23 -37.65
C ARG A 147 -9.98 10.27 -36.49
N ILE A 148 -8.75 9.88 -36.23
CA ILE A 148 -8.38 9.06 -35.07
C ILE A 148 -8.49 9.93 -33.80
N THR A 149 -9.25 9.43 -32.83
CA THR A 149 -9.45 10.06 -31.50
C THR A 149 -8.52 9.42 -30.47
N GLU A 150 -8.38 10.06 -29.31
CA GLU A 150 -7.66 9.47 -28.17
C GLU A 150 -8.29 8.14 -27.72
N HIS A 151 -9.63 8.06 -27.76
CA HIS A 151 -10.37 6.84 -27.44
C HIS A 151 -9.96 5.66 -28.34
N ASP A 152 -9.83 5.90 -29.65
CA ASP A 152 -9.45 4.87 -30.61
C ASP A 152 -8.05 4.33 -30.33
N ILE A 153 -7.11 5.20 -29.95
CA ILE A 153 -5.74 4.79 -29.60
C ILE A 153 -5.73 3.98 -28.32
N ARG A 154 -6.46 4.43 -27.29
CA ARG A 154 -6.55 3.67 -26.03
C ARG A 154 -7.24 2.32 -26.21
N ALA A 155 -8.21 2.22 -27.11
CA ALA A 155 -8.89 0.97 -27.46
C ALA A 155 -7.97 0.00 -28.25
N ALA A 156 -7.06 0.55 -29.08
CA ALA A 156 -6.12 -0.23 -29.89
C ALA A 156 -4.80 -0.56 -29.17
N ALA A 157 -4.55 0.01 -27.99
CA ALA A 157 -3.33 -0.23 -27.23
C ALA A 157 -3.17 -1.71 -26.86
N PRO A 158 -1.95 -2.30 -26.98
CA PRO A 158 -1.69 -3.66 -26.52
C PRO A 158 -2.04 -3.79 -25.04
N GLY A 159 -3.04 -4.58 -24.72
CA GLY A 159 -3.60 -4.71 -23.35
C GLY A 159 -4.98 -4.09 -23.17
N SER A 160 -5.53 -3.36 -24.17
CA SER A 160 -6.90 -2.89 -24.22
C SER A 160 -7.90 -3.96 -24.73
N ALA A 161 -7.62 -5.24 -24.55
CA ALA A 161 -8.68 -6.24 -24.60
C ALA A 161 -9.71 -5.83 -23.55
N ALA A 162 -10.97 -5.67 -23.94
CA ALA A 162 -12.07 -5.40 -23.03
C ALA A 162 -11.92 -6.38 -21.86
N SER A 163 -11.59 -5.86 -20.66
CA SER A 163 -11.39 -6.71 -19.49
C SER A 163 -12.71 -7.41 -19.25
N GLU A 164 -12.72 -8.74 -19.42
CA GLU A 164 -13.85 -9.53 -18.97
C GLU A 164 -13.98 -9.28 -17.46
N GLY A 165 -15.00 -8.52 -17.06
CA GLY A 165 -15.28 -8.24 -15.67
C GLY A 165 -15.34 -6.74 -15.28
N ARG A 166 -15.83 -6.52 -14.08
CA ARG A 166 -15.90 -5.19 -13.46
C ARG A 166 -14.50 -4.70 -13.08
N ARG A 167 -14.11 -3.53 -13.57
CA ARG A 167 -12.90 -2.83 -13.14
C ARG A 167 -13.23 -1.88 -12.00
N GLU A 168 -12.46 -1.96 -10.91
CA GLU A 168 -12.55 -1.08 -9.76
C GLU A 168 -11.16 -0.50 -9.48
N PRO A 169 -10.99 0.83 -9.54
CA PRO A 169 -9.70 1.46 -9.23
C PRO A 169 -9.35 1.26 -7.75
N LEU A 170 -8.07 1.04 -7.46
CA LEU A 170 -7.58 1.06 -6.09
C LEU A 170 -7.57 2.51 -5.59
N ARG A 171 -8.26 2.79 -4.48
CA ARG A 171 -8.35 4.12 -3.86
C ARG A 171 -8.10 4.04 -2.37
N GLY A 172 -7.74 5.17 -1.75
CA GLY A 172 -7.58 5.29 -0.31
C GLY A 172 -6.68 4.21 0.29
N VAL A 173 -7.09 3.68 1.43
CA VAL A 173 -6.36 2.64 2.19
C VAL A 173 -5.97 1.44 1.31
N ARG A 174 -6.86 1.01 0.41
CA ARG A 174 -6.58 -0.15 -0.48
C ARG A 174 -5.40 0.11 -1.42
N ARG A 175 -5.23 1.35 -1.92
CA ARG A 175 -4.08 1.73 -2.75
C ARG A 175 -2.79 1.68 -1.94
N VAL A 176 -2.78 2.27 -0.74
CA VAL A 176 -1.62 2.26 0.16
C VAL A 176 -1.20 0.83 0.50
N ILE A 177 -2.17 -0.05 0.82
CA ILE A 177 -1.89 -1.47 1.07
C ILE A 177 -1.24 -2.13 -0.15
N ALA A 178 -1.76 -1.88 -1.36
CA ALA A 178 -1.23 -2.48 -2.58
C ALA A 178 0.20 -2.05 -2.85
N GLU A 179 0.51 -0.77 -2.69
CA GLU A 179 1.86 -0.21 -2.85
C GLU A 179 2.82 -0.77 -1.79
N HIS A 180 2.41 -0.77 -0.52
CA HIS A 180 3.21 -1.30 0.59
C HIS A 180 3.52 -2.80 0.43
N MET A 181 2.51 -3.62 0.12
CA MET A 181 2.70 -5.06 -0.07
C MET A 181 3.54 -5.39 -1.33
N THR A 182 3.37 -4.60 -2.39
CA THR A 182 4.22 -4.74 -3.59
C THR A 182 5.68 -4.43 -3.27
N ARG A 183 5.93 -3.37 -2.50
CA ARG A 183 7.25 -2.99 -2.05
C ARG A 183 7.87 -4.08 -1.15
N ALA A 184 7.16 -4.50 -0.12
CA ALA A 184 7.58 -5.56 0.79
C ALA A 184 7.98 -6.84 0.03
N HIS A 185 7.15 -7.28 -0.92
CA HIS A 185 7.42 -8.48 -1.72
C HIS A 185 8.63 -8.34 -2.66
N ARG A 186 8.92 -7.13 -3.16
CA ARG A 186 10.07 -6.88 -4.04
C ARG A 186 11.38 -6.75 -3.28
N GLU A 187 11.34 -6.11 -2.10
CA GLU A 187 12.54 -5.77 -1.34
C GLU A 187 12.98 -6.86 -0.38
N VAL A 188 12.06 -7.68 0.12
CA VAL A 188 12.33 -8.75 1.09
C VAL A 188 12.34 -10.12 0.38
N PRO A 189 13.47 -10.86 0.33
CA PRO A 189 13.49 -12.27 -0.05
C PRO A 189 13.02 -13.12 1.15
N PRO A 190 11.73 -13.54 1.18
CA PRO A 190 11.15 -14.12 2.37
C PRO A 190 11.41 -15.63 2.42
N VAL A 191 11.70 -16.13 3.62
CA VAL A 191 11.64 -17.55 3.96
C VAL A 191 10.69 -17.74 5.13
N THR A 192 9.93 -18.83 5.13
CA THR A 192 8.98 -19.13 6.21
C THR A 192 9.36 -20.43 6.89
N TRP A 193 9.54 -20.39 8.20
CA TRP A 193 9.66 -21.53 9.08
C TRP A 193 8.31 -21.77 9.77
N VAL A 194 7.88 -23.04 9.90
CA VAL A 194 6.59 -23.41 10.51
C VAL A 194 6.78 -24.57 11.45
N GLU A 195 6.18 -24.48 12.65
CA GLU A 195 6.20 -25.55 13.66
C GLU A 195 4.86 -25.65 14.38
N GLU A 196 4.55 -26.83 14.91
CA GLU A 196 3.37 -27.04 15.77
C GLU A 196 3.61 -26.47 17.17
N CYS A 197 2.53 -25.92 17.75
CA CYS A 197 2.51 -25.41 19.11
C CYS A 197 1.28 -25.94 19.84
N GLU A 198 1.44 -26.43 21.06
CA GLU A 198 0.33 -26.75 21.95
C GLU A 198 -0.08 -25.50 22.72
N PHE A 199 -1.40 -25.30 22.84
CA PHE A 199 -2.02 -24.17 23.53
C PHE A 199 -2.94 -24.63 24.65
N GLU A 200 -2.60 -25.75 25.30
CA GLU A 200 -3.46 -26.41 26.30
C GLU A 200 -3.72 -25.50 27.51
N ASP A 201 -2.67 -24.83 27.99
CA ASP A 201 -2.70 -23.99 29.19
C ASP A 201 -3.06 -22.53 28.88
N VAL A 202 -3.31 -22.19 27.62
CA VAL A 202 -3.64 -20.83 27.17
C VAL A 202 -5.13 -20.74 26.85
N SER A 203 -5.88 -19.85 27.50
CA SER A 203 -7.28 -19.59 27.13
C SER A 203 -7.34 -18.93 25.73
N LEU A 204 -8.44 -19.17 25.00
CA LEU A 204 -8.60 -18.59 23.67
C LEU A 204 -8.67 -17.05 23.69
N GLU A 205 -9.12 -16.45 24.79
CA GLU A 205 -9.15 -14.99 24.99
C GLU A 205 -7.75 -14.41 25.15
N HIS A 206 -6.87 -15.15 25.84
CA HIS A 206 -5.48 -14.73 26.06
C HIS A 206 -4.49 -15.23 25.01
N LEU A 207 -4.94 -15.99 24.00
CA LEU A 207 -4.06 -16.61 23.01
C LEU A 207 -3.19 -15.56 22.29
N LEU A 208 -3.79 -14.49 21.76
CA LEU A 208 -3.04 -13.46 21.05
C LEU A 208 -2.14 -12.65 21.99
N PRO A 209 -2.62 -12.13 23.16
CA PRO A 209 -1.75 -11.46 24.14
C PRO A 209 -0.57 -12.34 24.60
N THR A 210 -0.79 -13.64 24.85
CA THR A 210 0.28 -14.57 25.26
C THR A 210 1.35 -14.73 24.16
N VAL A 211 0.94 -14.87 22.90
CA VAL A 211 1.90 -14.97 21.79
C VAL A 211 2.63 -13.63 21.59
N VAL A 212 1.94 -12.48 21.68
CA VAL A 212 2.59 -11.16 21.61
C VAL A 212 3.62 -10.99 22.72
N LYS A 213 3.30 -11.38 23.96
CA LYS A 213 4.23 -11.35 25.09
C LYS A 213 5.44 -12.26 24.85
N ALA A 214 5.19 -13.51 24.44
CA ALA A 214 6.24 -14.49 24.15
C ALA A 214 7.17 -13.99 23.01
N CYS A 215 6.62 -13.35 21.96
CA CYS A 215 7.42 -12.74 20.91
C CYS A 215 8.29 -11.61 21.47
N ALA A 216 7.68 -10.64 22.19
CA ALA A 216 8.39 -9.47 22.70
C ALA A 216 9.56 -9.86 23.63
N GLU A 217 9.37 -10.84 24.49
CA GLU A 217 10.43 -11.38 25.35
C GLU A 217 11.50 -12.14 24.56
N SER A 218 11.10 -12.92 23.56
CA SER A 218 12.06 -13.65 22.73
C SER A 218 12.90 -12.71 21.86
N LEU A 219 12.35 -11.59 21.38
CA LEU A 219 13.09 -10.59 20.59
C LEU A 219 14.27 -9.98 21.37
N VAL A 220 14.24 -9.96 22.70
CA VAL A 220 15.38 -9.52 23.54
C VAL A 220 16.59 -10.46 23.36
N GLU A 221 16.35 -11.76 23.18
CA GLU A 221 17.39 -12.78 23.00
C GLU A 221 17.78 -12.97 21.53
N PHE A 222 16.94 -12.51 20.63
CA PHE A 222 17.11 -12.63 19.16
C PHE A 222 17.01 -11.28 18.46
N PRO A 223 17.94 -10.36 18.73
CA PRO A 223 17.86 -8.97 18.25
C PRO A 223 17.86 -8.85 16.71
N GLU A 224 18.37 -9.85 15.99
CA GLU A 224 18.34 -9.86 14.52
C GLU A 224 16.92 -9.96 13.93
N LEU A 225 15.92 -10.45 14.71
CA LEU A 225 14.52 -10.41 14.29
C LEU A 225 13.82 -9.12 14.71
N ASN A 226 14.46 -8.30 15.58
CA ASN A 226 14.00 -7.00 15.99
C ASN A 226 14.88 -5.89 15.35
N ALA A 227 15.03 -5.94 14.05
CA ALA A 227 15.92 -5.12 13.28
C ALA A 227 15.27 -4.61 11.99
N ARG A 228 15.98 -3.78 11.28
CA ARG A 228 15.66 -3.38 9.90
C ARG A 228 16.92 -3.32 9.06
N LEU A 229 16.78 -3.55 7.77
CA LEU A 229 17.85 -3.33 6.81
C LEU A 229 17.79 -1.87 6.33
N ASP A 230 18.88 -1.13 6.47
CA ASP A 230 19.00 0.25 6.01
C ASP A 230 20.23 0.37 5.09
N GLY A 231 20.00 0.35 3.79
CA GLY A 231 21.06 0.28 2.78
C GLY A 231 21.91 -0.99 2.93
N ASP A 232 23.14 -0.84 3.35
CA ASP A 232 24.12 -1.90 3.58
C ASP A 232 24.33 -2.24 5.07
N ALA A 233 23.49 -1.68 5.96
CA ALA A 233 23.60 -1.85 7.40
C ALA A 233 22.34 -2.52 7.99
N ILE A 234 22.55 -3.38 9.01
CA ILE A 234 21.49 -3.90 9.85
C ILE A 234 21.39 -2.98 11.08
N VAL A 235 20.21 -2.41 11.29
CA VAL A 235 19.90 -1.55 12.43
C VAL A 235 19.11 -2.35 13.44
N TYR A 236 19.71 -2.70 14.56
CA TYR A 236 19.04 -3.36 15.69
C TYR A 236 18.25 -2.33 16.50
N LEU A 237 17.05 -2.69 16.91
CA LEU A 237 16.12 -1.77 17.60
C LEU A 237 16.05 -2.11 19.09
N ASP A 238 16.24 -1.09 19.95
CA ASP A 238 16.21 -1.24 21.43
C ASP A 238 14.79 -1.05 22.00
N ARG A 239 13.76 -1.19 21.19
CA ARG A 239 12.34 -1.12 21.55
C ARG A 239 11.60 -2.30 20.99
N TYR A 240 10.55 -2.73 21.68
CA TYR A 240 9.78 -3.94 21.35
C TYR A 240 8.32 -3.55 21.15
N ASP A 241 8.08 -2.88 20.03
CA ASP A 241 6.77 -2.38 19.63
C ASP A 241 6.14 -3.36 18.65
N ILE A 242 5.14 -4.08 19.10
CA ILE A 242 4.57 -5.18 18.33
C ILE A 242 3.33 -4.72 17.55
N GLY A 243 3.42 -4.80 16.22
CA GLY A 243 2.27 -4.64 15.33
C GLY A 243 1.31 -5.82 15.45
N VAL A 244 0.03 -5.54 15.57
CA VAL A 244 -1.02 -6.58 15.61
C VAL A 244 -1.96 -6.39 14.44
N ALA A 245 -2.01 -7.37 13.52
CA ALA A 245 -2.84 -7.26 12.33
C ALA A 245 -4.34 -7.32 12.67
N VAL A 246 -5.10 -6.32 12.22
CA VAL A 246 -6.55 -6.18 12.42
C VAL A 246 -7.26 -6.04 11.09
N GLN A 247 -8.26 -6.88 10.85
CA GLN A 247 -9.15 -6.76 9.69
C GLN A 247 -10.20 -5.69 9.94
N THR A 248 -10.33 -4.76 8.97
CA THR A 248 -11.39 -3.73 8.90
C THR A 248 -12.19 -3.89 7.62
N GLU A 249 -13.22 -3.09 7.41
CA GLU A 249 -14.01 -3.07 6.17
C GLU A 249 -13.16 -2.58 4.97
N ASP A 250 -12.28 -1.60 5.20
CA ASP A 250 -11.42 -1.01 4.16
C ASP A 250 -10.17 -1.84 3.84
N GLY A 251 -9.83 -2.80 4.70
CA GLY A 251 -8.67 -3.67 4.51
C GLY A 251 -8.01 -4.10 5.82
N LEU A 252 -6.76 -4.57 5.72
CA LEU A 252 -5.96 -4.96 6.88
C LEU A 252 -5.10 -3.77 7.33
N VAL A 253 -5.17 -3.43 8.61
CA VAL A 253 -4.31 -2.43 9.25
C VAL A 253 -3.53 -3.07 10.40
N VAL A 254 -2.43 -2.43 10.80
CA VAL A 254 -1.50 -2.98 11.81
C VAL A 254 -1.27 -1.95 12.92
N PRO A 255 -2.21 -1.80 13.87
CA PRO A 255 -1.97 -1.00 15.07
C PRO A 255 -0.83 -1.56 15.92
N VAL A 256 -0.19 -0.70 16.71
CA VAL A 256 1.08 -0.99 17.38
C VAL A 256 0.93 -0.94 18.90
N VAL A 257 1.20 -2.06 19.54
CA VAL A 257 1.36 -2.18 20.99
C VAL A 257 2.79 -1.78 21.35
N ARG A 258 2.95 -0.66 22.08
CA ARG A 258 4.25 -0.13 22.48
C ARG A 258 4.83 -0.87 23.67
N ALA A 259 6.17 -1.03 23.72
CA ALA A 259 6.88 -1.64 24.83
C ALA A 259 6.22 -2.95 25.33
N ALA A 260 5.89 -3.85 24.41
CA ALA A 260 5.13 -5.07 24.71
C ALA A 260 5.86 -6.01 25.70
N ASN A 261 7.19 -5.96 25.73
CA ASN A 261 8.02 -6.72 26.67
C ASN A 261 7.83 -6.30 28.13
N GLU A 262 7.38 -5.06 28.40
CA GLU A 262 7.20 -4.51 29.76
C GLU A 262 5.79 -4.73 30.32
N LYS A 263 4.84 -5.19 29.50
CA LYS A 263 3.43 -5.33 29.87
C LYS A 263 3.07 -6.74 30.29
N SER A 264 2.08 -6.86 31.19
CA SER A 264 1.48 -8.16 31.52
C SER A 264 0.56 -8.64 30.40
N ILE A 265 0.20 -9.91 30.38
CA ILE A 265 -0.70 -10.51 29.38
C ILE A 265 -2.09 -9.85 29.45
N GLU A 266 -2.58 -9.52 30.64
CA GLU A 266 -3.88 -8.83 30.85
C GLU A 266 -3.85 -7.40 30.28
N ALA A 267 -2.75 -6.66 30.52
CA ALA A 267 -2.57 -5.32 29.99
C ALA A 267 -2.49 -5.36 28.45
N LEU A 268 -1.72 -6.30 27.91
CA LEU A 268 -1.66 -6.54 26.46
C LEU A 268 -3.03 -6.89 25.88
N GLY A 269 -3.79 -7.76 26.56
CA GLY A 269 -5.13 -8.15 26.13
C GLY A 269 -6.08 -6.96 26.03
N SER A 270 -6.09 -6.12 27.06
CA SER A 270 -6.94 -4.92 27.10
C SER A 270 -6.55 -3.91 26.01
N GLU A 271 -5.26 -3.66 25.82
CA GLU A 271 -4.75 -2.73 24.82
C GLU A 271 -5.00 -3.23 23.39
N ILE A 272 -4.78 -4.53 23.12
CA ILE A 272 -5.04 -5.13 21.80
C ILE A 272 -6.52 -5.02 21.43
N VAL A 273 -7.44 -5.22 22.39
CA VAL A 273 -8.88 -5.05 22.16
C VAL A 273 -9.20 -3.60 21.83
N ALA A 274 -8.71 -2.64 22.61
CA ALA A 274 -8.95 -1.21 22.37
C ALA A 274 -8.40 -0.76 21.00
N LEU A 275 -7.18 -1.17 20.66
CA LEU A 275 -6.58 -0.89 19.34
C LEU A 275 -7.38 -1.51 18.20
N ALA A 276 -7.87 -2.74 18.37
CA ALA A 276 -8.69 -3.41 17.35
C ALA A 276 -10.06 -2.74 17.16
N GLU A 277 -10.68 -2.23 18.22
CA GLU A 277 -11.93 -1.47 18.16
C GLU A 277 -11.70 -0.11 17.49
N GLY A 278 -10.65 0.62 17.88
CA GLY A 278 -10.25 1.87 17.26
C GLY A 278 -9.93 1.73 15.76
N ALA A 279 -9.25 0.65 15.38
CA ALA A 279 -8.95 0.33 13.98
C ALA A 279 -10.23 0.12 13.15
N ARG A 280 -11.20 -0.64 13.69
CA ARG A 280 -12.49 -0.87 13.00
C ARG A 280 -13.36 0.37 12.93
N ALA A 281 -13.26 1.24 13.92
CA ALA A 281 -13.94 2.53 13.95
C ALA A 281 -13.25 3.62 13.11
N GLY A 282 -12.03 3.37 12.60
CA GLY A 282 -11.24 4.37 11.89
C GLY A 282 -10.79 5.55 12.75
N SER A 283 -10.72 5.37 14.08
CA SER A 283 -10.44 6.43 15.06
C SER A 283 -9.00 6.46 15.58
N LEU A 284 -8.15 5.53 15.11
CA LEU A 284 -6.75 5.49 15.56
C LEU A 284 -5.94 6.65 14.96
N ALA A 285 -5.09 7.22 15.79
CA ALA A 285 -4.12 8.23 15.35
C ALA A 285 -3.03 7.60 14.45
N PRO A 286 -2.43 8.37 13.53
CA PRO A 286 -1.40 7.85 12.61
C PRO A 286 -0.19 7.23 13.29
N ASP A 287 0.19 7.69 14.47
CA ASP A 287 1.29 7.15 15.28
C ASP A 287 0.95 5.79 15.92
N GLU A 288 -0.33 5.47 16.13
CA GLU A 288 -0.78 4.15 16.58
C GLU A 288 -0.70 3.08 15.47
N LEU A 289 -0.61 3.50 14.21
CA LEU A 289 -0.55 2.63 13.02
C LEU A 289 0.86 2.49 12.43
N ARG A 290 1.89 3.05 13.07
CA ARG A 290 3.26 3.11 12.52
C ARG A 290 4.31 2.77 13.56
N GLY A 291 5.46 2.31 13.05
CA GLY A 291 6.67 2.17 13.84
C GLY A 291 6.73 0.90 14.67
N SER A 292 6.00 -0.15 14.32
CA SER A 292 6.23 -1.49 14.84
C SER A 292 7.65 -1.97 14.52
N THR A 293 8.16 -2.85 15.35
CA THR A 293 9.50 -3.45 15.19
C THR A 293 9.40 -4.93 14.78
N PHE A 294 8.25 -5.52 15.02
CA PHE A 294 7.88 -6.89 14.67
C PHE A 294 6.36 -6.97 14.59
N THR A 295 5.80 -7.81 13.73
CA THR A 295 4.35 -7.96 13.58
C THR A 295 3.88 -9.36 13.97
N VAL A 296 2.72 -9.43 14.65
CA VAL A 296 1.99 -10.68 14.91
C VAL A 296 0.65 -10.62 14.19
N THR A 297 0.33 -11.68 13.45
CA THR A 297 -0.95 -11.80 12.75
C THR A 297 -1.70 -13.08 13.13
N SER A 298 -3.01 -12.97 13.26
CA SER A 298 -3.90 -14.11 13.49
C SER A 298 -5.25 -13.89 12.83
N ALA A 299 -5.70 -14.82 12.02
CA ALA A 299 -7.06 -14.84 11.50
C ALA A 299 -8.06 -15.57 12.44
N GLY A 300 -7.64 -15.91 13.65
CA GLY A 300 -8.47 -16.57 14.65
C GLY A 300 -9.10 -17.86 14.12
N LYS A 301 -10.42 -17.98 14.25
CA LYS A 301 -11.17 -19.16 13.78
C LYS A 301 -11.14 -19.35 12.25
N LEU A 302 -10.86 -18.30 11.50
CA LEU A 302 -10.77 -18.32 10.04
C LEU A 302 -9.36 -18.68 9.55
N ALA A 303 -8.38 -18.76 10.43
CA ALA A 303 -7.02 -19.15 10.07
C ALA A 303 -7.02 -20.57 9.45
N GLY A 304 -6.15 -20.76 8.46
CA GLY A 304 -5.85 -22.07 7.90
C GLY A 304 -5.04 -22.93 8.86
N LEU A 305 -4.53 -24.04 8.38
CA LEU A 305 -3.59 -24.88 9.13
C LEU A 305 -2.33 -24.07 9.51
N PHE A 306 -1.77 -23.38 8.53
CA PHE A 306 -0.71 -22.38 8.69
C PHE A 306 -0.88 -21.28 7.63
N GLN A 307 -0.14 -20.20 7.77
CA GLN A 307 -0.10 -19.09 6.84
C GLN A 307 1.36 -18.69 6.58
N THR A 308 1.64 -18.14 5.42
CA THR A 308 2.92 -17.57 5.05
C THR A 308 2.75 -16.05 4.87
N PRO A 309 2.79 -15.26 5.96
CA PRO A 309 2.53 -13.83 5.88
C PRO A 309 3.65 -13.11 5.12
N ILE A 310 3.31 -12.00 4.47
CA ILE A 310 4.30 -11.09 3.90
C ILE A 310 4.84 -10.23 5.05
N VAL A 311 6.17 -10.07 5.11
CA VAL A 311 6.83 -9.23 6.12
C VAL A 311 6.33 -7.78 6.00
N ASN A 312 6.01 -7.16 7.11
CA ASN A 312 5.56 -5.78 7.18
C ASN A 312 6.78 -4.84 7.08
N HIS A 313 7.20 -4.54 5.86
CA HIS A 313 8.39 -3.70 5.59
C HIS A 313 8.28 -2.34 6.32
N PRO A 314 9.34 -1.81 6.98
CA PRO A 314 10.74 -2.24 6.96
C PRO A 314 11.14 -3.24 8.06
N GLU A 315 10.21 -3.92 8.70
CA GLU A 315 10.51 -4.99 9.66
C GLU A 315 11.27 -6.14 8.98
N VAL A 316 12.00 -6.91 9.78
CA VAL A 316 12.73 -8.08 9.29
C VAL A 316 11.88 -9.35 9.35
N ALA A 317 10.91 -9.43 10.27
CA ALA A 317 10.13 -10.65 10.45
C ALA A 317 8.70 -10.38 10.91
N ILE A 318 7.84 -11.39 10.67
CA ILE A 318 6.44 -11.44 11.06
C ILE A 318 6.09 -12.85 11.53
N LEU A 319 5.30 -12.96 12.60
CA LEU A 319 4.79 -14.24 13.08
C LEU A 319 3.30 -14.35 12.79
N SER A 320 2.86 -15.51 12.32
CA SER A 320 1.44 -15.83 12.20
C SER A 320 1.05 -17.05 13.04
N ILE A 321 -0.19 -16.99 13.58
CA ILE A 321 -0.80 -18.06 14.34
C ILE A 321 -1.80 -18.78 13.45
N GLY A 322 -1.59 -20.07 13.21
CA GLY A 322 -2.55 -20.94 12.55
C GLY A 322 -3.77 -21.24 13.43
N ARG A 323 -4.76 -21.91 12.86
CA ARG A 323 -5.99 -22.25 13.59
C ARG A 323 -5.70 -23.20 14.75
N VAL A 324 -5.98 -22.76 15.96
CA VAL A 324 -5.90 -23.59 17.17
C VAL A 324 -7.19 -24.42 17.30
N ALA A 325 -7.03 -25.74 17.37
CA ALA A 325 -8.15 -26.68 17.46
C ALA A 325 -7.69 -27.98 18.16
N PRO A 326 -8.61 -28.78 18.73
CA PRO A 326 -8.30 -30.12 19.18
C PRO A 326 -7.77 -30.99 18.04
N ARG A 327 -6.63 -31.64 18.25
CA ARG A 327 -5.98 -32.58 17.31
C ARG A 327 -5.47 -33.82 18.03
N ALA A 328 -5.40 -34.92 17.32
CA ALA A 328 -4.74 -36.13 17.79
C ALA A 328 -3.23 -35.93 17.65
N VAL A 329 -2.50 -36.03 18.77
CA VAL A 329 -1.03 -35.96 18.81
C VAL A 329 -0.49 -37.19 19.55
N VAL A 330 0.76 -37.51 19.27
CA VAL A 330 1.43 -38.61 20.01
C VAL A 330 2.24 -38.01 21.17
N ARG A 331 1.97 -38.51 22.41
CA ARG A 331 2.76 -38.20 23.61
C ARG A 331 3.05 -39.47 24.35
N ASP A 332 4.31 -39.67 24.70
CA ASP A 332 4.79 -40.86 25.40
C ASP A 332 4.39 -42.19 24.75
N GLY A 333 4.26 -42.17 23.39
CA GLY A 333 3.85 -43.34 22.60
C GLY A 333 2.35 -43.55 22.49
N GLU A 334 1.54 -42.73 23.13
CA GLU A 334 0.06 -42.78 23.08
C GLU A 334 -0.53 -41.65 22.25
N VAL A 335 -1.66 -41.92 21.60
CA VAL A 335 -2.45 -40.89 20.88
C VAL A 335 -3.35 -40.21 21.88
N VAL A 336 -3.13 -38.90 22.06
CA VAL A 336 -3.91 -38.06 22.94
C VAL A 336 -4.51 -36.87 22.17
N VAL A 337 -5.60 -36.31 22.69
CA VAL A 337 -6.16 -35.08 22.12
C VAL A 337 -5.54 -33.89 22.83
N ARG A 338 -4.99 -32.95 22.03
CA ARG A 338 -4.44 -31.67 22.52
C ARG A 338 -4.96 -30.51 21.68
N ARG A 339 -5.09 -29.34 22.27
CA ARG A 339 -5.31 -28.09 21.53
C ARG A 339 -4.00 -27.66 20.89
N THR A 340 -3.88 -27.88 19.59
CA THR A 340 -2.69 -27.52 18.83
C THR A 340 -3.03 -26.52 17.72
N GLY A 341 -2.06 -25.70 17.41
CA GLY A 341 -2.05 -24.80 16.25
C GLY A 341 -0.64 -24.80 15.66
N THR A 342 -0.39 -23.88 14.76
CA THR A 342 0.94 -23.67 14.20
C THR A 342 1.42 -22.25 14.47
N ILE A 343 2.71 -22.11 14.66
CA ILE A 343 3.46 -20.85 14.65
C ILE A 343 4.24 -20.83 13.34
N ALA A 344 4.02 -19.82 12.51
CA ALA A 344 4.78 -19.63 11.29
C ALA A 344 5.51 -18.27 11.37
N ILE A 345 6.80 -18.24 11.05
CA ILE A 345 7.63 -17.05 11.06
C ILE A 345 8.17 -16.85 9.66
N THR A 346 7.79 -15.72 9.04
CA THR A 346 8.39 -15.27 7.78
C THR A 346 9.40 -14.18 8.07
N PHE A 347 10.58 -14.28 7.48
CA PHE A 347 11.70 -13.40 7.77
C PHE A 347 12.50 -13.07 6.50
N ASP A 348 13.20 -11.92 6.56
CA ASP A 348 14.14 -11.49 5.52
C ASP A 348 15.43 -12.29 5.59
N HIS A 349 15.66 -13.17 4.62
CA HIS A 349 16.83 -14.05 4.61
C HIS A 349 18.16 -13.32 4.33
N ARG A 350 18.13 -12.00 4.08
CA ARG A 350 19.35 -11.17 4.05
C ARG A 350 19.87 -10.83 5.45
N VAL A 351 18.98 -10.91 6.46
CA VAL A 351 19.27 -10.50 7.85
C VAL A 351 19.27 -11.70 8.79
N VAL A 352 18.35 -12.66 8.57
CA VAL A 352 18.15 -13.81 9.48
C VAL A 352 18.34 -15.12 8.73
N ASP A 353 19.16 -15.99 9.31
CA ASP A 353 19.33 -17.36 8.82
C ASP A 353 18.27 -18.30 9.39
N GLY A 354 17.96 -19.38 8.63
CA GLY A 354 16.93 -20.35 9.01
C GLY A 354 17.10 -20.96 10.40
N ALA A 355 18.34 -21.26 10.82
CA ALA A 355 18.61 -21.79 12.16
C ALA A 355 18.28 -20.79 13.28
N ARG A 356 18.52 -19.50 13.06
CA ARG A 356 18.19 -18.44 14.03
C ARG A 356 16.69 -18.21 14.11
N ALA A 357 16.00 -18.20 12.95
CA ALA A 357 14.54 -18.11 12.90
C ALA A 357 13.89 -19.32 13.60
N ALA A 358 14.40 -20.55 13.39
CA ALA A 358 13.94 -21.73 14.08
C ALA A 358 14.17 -21.65 15.60
N ALA A 359 15.34 -21.20 16.04
CA ALA A 359 15.64 -21.04 17.47
C ALA A 359 14.71 -20.00 18.13
N PHE A 360 14.46 -18.88 17.48
CA PHE A 360 13.48 -17.90 17.93
C PHE A 360 12.07 -18.50 18.02
N GLY A 361 11.63 -19.20 16.96
CA GLY A 361 10.30 -19.84 16.95
C GLY A 361 10.12 -20.85 18.07
N LEU A 362 11.13 -21.68 18.32
CA LEU A 362 11.13 -22.65 19.43
C LEU A 362 11.13 -21.93 20.79
N ALA A 363 11.83 -20.80 20.95
CA ALA A 363 11.80 -20.00 22.16
C ALA A 363 10.42 -19.38 22.41
N VAL A 364 9.74 -18.87 21.37
CA VAL A 364 8.35 -18.40 21.46
C VAL A 364 7.41 -19.54 21.86
N ILE A 365 7.52 -20.72 21.22
CA ILE A 365 6.68 -21.88 21.54
C ILE A 365 6.90 -22.31 22.98
N ALA A 366 8.15 -22.39 23.45
CA ALA A 366 8.46 -22.76 24.83
C ALA A 366 7.81 -21.81 25.86
N ARG A 367 7.83 -20.49 25.59
CA ARG A 367 7.16 -19.48 26.44
C ARG A 367 5.64 -19.63 26.43
N VAL A 368 5.05 -19.84 25.26
CA VAL A 368 3.59 -20.08 25.13
C VAL A 368 3.17 -21.33 25.90
N GLN A 369 3.95 -22.42 25.83
CA GLN A 369 3.63 -23.69 26.48
C GLN A 369 3.96 -23.70 27.99
N SER A 370 4.88 -22.85 28.45
CA SER A 370 5.20 -22.80 29.89
C SER A 370 4.08 -22.18 30.73
N GLY A 371 3.09 -21.52 30.07
CA GLY A 371 2.03 -20.77 30.74
C GLY A 371 2.63 -19.87 31.82
N GLU A 372 2.25 -18.62 32.01
CA GLU A 372 2.89 -17.77 33.04
C GLU A 372 3.09 -18.52 34.38
N ARG A 373 4.26 -19.10 34.54
CA ARG A 373 4.87 -19.17 35.86
C ARG A 373 5.86 -18.00 35.91
N SER A 374 5.32 -16.77 36.05
CA SER A 374 6.13 -15.67 36.54
C SER A 374 6.76 -16.14 37.85
N PRO A 375 8.08 -16.03 38.01
CA PRO A 375 8.66 -16.23 39.33
C PRO A 375 8.08 -15.13 40.23
N SER A 376 7.34 -15.56 41.24
CA SER A 376 6.87 -14.76 42.36
C SER A 376 8.03 -14.04 43.06
#